data_cae042523f5cfdc3a9785aeba9eff50e
#
_entry.id   cae042523f5cfdc3a9785aeba9eff50e
#
_cell.length_a   1.000
_cell.length_b   1.000
_cell.length_c   1.000
_cell.angle_alpha   90.00
_cell.angle_beta   90.00
_cell.angle_gamma   90.00
#
_symmetry.space_group_name_H-M   'P 1'
#
loop_
_entity.id
_entity.type
_entity.pdbx_description
1 polymer ?
#
loop_
_entity_poly.entity_id
_entity_poly.type
_entity_poly.pdbx_seq_one_letter_code
_entity_poly.pdbx_strand_id
1 'polypeptide(L)' 'MYKCIDCQAEFEESDMERECMGEYHGQPAYEYRAICPLCGSCDFEEVTDGD' A
#
# COMPACT_ATOMS: atom_id res chain seq x y z
N MET A 1 7.96 -8.71 -6.76
CA MET A 1 6.94 -8.02 -7.56
C MET A 1 5.57 -8.21 -6.94
N TYR A 2 4.70 -7.24 -7.08
CA TYR A 2 3.37 -7.28 -6.50
C TYR A 2 2.32 -7.21 -7.59
N LYS A 3 1.17 -7.76 -7.31
CA LYS A 3 0.05 -7.73 -8.25
C LYS A 3 -1.21 -7.27 -7.52
N CYS A 4 -1.82 -6.22 -8.03
CA CYS A 4 -3.05 -5.70 -7.46
C CYS A 4 -4.21 -6.63 -7.78
N ILE A 5 -5.05 -6.88 -6.77
CA ILE A 5 -6.20 -7.75 -6.95
C ILE A 5 -7.34 -7.01 -7.63
N ASP A 6 -7.44 -5.71 -7.39
CA ASP A 6 -8.52 -4.90 -7.97
C ASP A 6 -8.32 -4.59 -9.44
N CYS A 7 -7.18 -3.98 -9.78
CA CYS A 7 -6.93 -3.60 -11.17
C CYS A 7 -6.05 -4.61 -11.92
N GLN A 8 -5.52 -5.57 -11.20
CA GLN A 8 -4.69 -6.65 -11.75
C GLN A 8 -3.40 -6.15 -12.38
N ALA A 9 -2.94 -5.00 -11.96
CA ALA A 9 -1.69 -4.46 -12.46
C ALA A 9 -0.53 -5.03 -11.67
N GLU A 10 0.59 -5.18 -12.33
CA GLU A 10 1.80 -5.66 -11.69
C GLU A 10 2.75 -4.48 -11.47
N PHE A 11 3.41 -4.46 -10.34
CA PHE A 11 4.35 -3.38 -10.01
C PHE A 11 5.44 -3.92 -9.11
N GLU A 12 6.60 -3.30 -9.17
CA GLU A 12 7.74 -3.72 -8.36
C GLU A 12 7.68 -3.16 -6.95
N GLU A 13 7.19 -1.93 -6.81
CA GLU A 13 7.08 -1.28 -5.52
C GLU A 13 5.70 -0.71 -5.34
N SER A 14 5.18 -0.85 -4.13
CA SER A 14 3.90 -0.24 -3.79
C SER A 14 4.09 1.22 -3.43
N ASP A 15 3.04 2.00 -3.63
CA ASP A 15 3.03 3.39 -3.17
C ASP A 15 2.65 3.41 -1.70
N MET A 16 2.87 4.54 -1.07
CA MET A 16 2.55 4.69 0.34
C MET A 16 1.56 5.81 0.54
N GLU A 17 0.53 5.56 1.29
CA GLU A 17 -0.44 6.56 1.65
C GLU A 17 -0.34 6.86 3.13
N ARG A 18 -0.28 8.14 3.47
CA ARG A 18 -0.23 8.56 4.86
C ARG A 18 -1.65 8.71 5.39
N GLU A 19 -1.92 8.04 6.49
CA GLU A 19 -3.22 8.09 7.11
C GLU A 19 -3.10 8.74 8.47
N CYS A 20 -3.96 9.71 8.75
CA CYS A 20 -3.97 10.40 10.03
C CYS A 20 -4.76 9.57 11.03
N MET A 21 -4.10 9.15 12.08
CA MET A 21 -4.72 8.34 13.12
C MET A 21 -5.18 9.16 14.32
N GLY A 22 -5.15 10.48 14.20
CA GLY A 22 -5.56 11.37 15.27
C GLY A 22 -4.38 11.87 16.06
N GLU A 23 -4.63 12.23 17.31
CA GLU A 23 -3.59 12.75 18.18
C GLU A 23 -3.26 11.74 19.25
N TYR A 24 -2.00 11.62 19.51
CA TYR A 24 -1.51 10.74 20.56
C TYR A 24 -0.50 11.50 21.40
N HIS A 25 -0.83 11.72 22.67
CA HIS A 25 0.00 12.49 23.61
C HIS A 25 0.29 13.91 23.11
N GLY A 26 -0.69 14.55 22.50
CA GLY A 26 -0.55 15.91 22.01
C GLY A 26 0.24 16.04 20.72
N GLN A 27 0.56 14.93 20.08
CA GLN A 27 1.29 14.94 18.82
C GLN A 27 0.46 14.21 17.75
N PRO A 28 0.53 14.70 16.51
CA PRO A 28 -0.19 14.03 15.45
C PRO A 28 0.42 12.67 15.16
N ALA A 29 -0.43 11.66 15.10
CA ALA A 29 -0.02 10.31 14.81
C ALA A 29 -0.38 9.98 13.38
N TYR A 30 0.58 9.45 12.63
CA TYR A 30 0.38 9.08 11.24
C TYR A 30 0.81 7.65 11.03
N GLU A 31 0.14 6.97 10.14
CA GLU A 31 0.49 5.62 9.78
C GLU A 31 0.56 5.53 8.27
N TYR A 32 1.54 4.79 7.77
CA TYR A 32 1.71 4.63 6.33
C TYR A 32 1.17 3.27 5.92
N ARG A 33 0.43 3.27 4.84
CA ARG A 33 -0.17 2.07 4.29
C ARG A 33 0.29 1.89 2.86
N ALA A 34 0.68 0.67 2.52
CA ALA A 34 1.08 0.36 1.15
C ALA A 34 -0.16 0.23 0.28
N ILE A 35 -0.15 0.89 -0.86
CA ILE A 35 -1.26 0.85 -1.79
C ILE A 35 -0.75 0.62 -3.20
N CYS A 36 -1.66 0.21 -4.07
CA CYS A 36 -1.36 0.06 -5.48
C CYS A 36 -1.11 1.43 -6.11
N PRO A 37 0.01 1.60 -6.81
CA PRO A 37 0.33 2.92 -7.39
C PRO A 37 -0.54 3.29 -8.59
N LEU A 38 -1.34 2.38 -9.08
CA LEU A 38 -2.16 2.61 -10.26
C LEU A 38 -3.61 2.90 -9.93
N CYS A 39 -4.22 2.10 -9.07
CA CYS A 39 -5.62 2.31 -8.71
C CYS A 39 -5.81 2.79 -7.27
N GLY A 40 -4.76 2.75 -6.46
CA GLY A 40 -4.84 3.19 -5.08
C GLY A 40 -5.46 2.19 -4.14
N SER A 41 -5.65 0.97 -4.58
CA SER A 41 -6.22 -0.06 -3.74
C SER A 41 -5.17 -0.62 -2.79
N CYS A 42 -5.59 -1.00 -1.61
CA CYS A 42 -4.68 -1.64 -0.67
C CYS A 42 -4.70 -3.16 -0.80
N ASP A 43 -5.48 -3.69 -1.71
CA ASP A 43 -5.56 -5.12 -1.93
C ASP A 43 -4.62 -5.55 -3.04
N PHE A 44 -3.45 -6.02 -2.65
CA PHE A 44 -2.49 -6.57 -3.58
C PHE A 44 -1.70 -7.66 -2.88
N GLU A 45 -1.07 -8.53 -3.66
CA GLU A 45 -0.31 -9.62 -3.10
C GLU A 45 1.08 -9.67 -3.72
N GLU A 46 2.01 -10.31 -3.02
CA GLU A 46 3.34 -10.47 -3.53
C GLU A 46 3.39 -11.67 -4.45
N VAL A 47 3.88 -11.45 -5.65
CA VAL A 47 4.02 -12.50 -6.64
C VAL A 47 5.50 -12.87 -6.70
N THR A 48 5.82 -14.08 -6.30
CA THR A 48 7.16 -14.57 -6.43
C THR A 48 7.27 -15.31 -7.75
N ASP A 49 8.25 -14.87 -8.53
CA ASP A 49 8.49 -15.49 -9.79
C ASP A 49 9.36 -16.63 -9.49
N GLY A 50 8.84 -17.70 -9.20
CA GLY A 50 9.52 -18.62 -8.80
C GLY A 50 10.13 -19.67 -9.09
N ASP A 51 10.65 -20.12 -9.05
CA ASP A 51 11.13 -21.20 -9.09
C ASP A 51 11.13 -22.08 -8.23
#